data_04db981516968a0c84d4f62558e944e8
#
_entry.id   04db981516968a0c84d4f62558e944e8
#
_cell.length_a   1.000
_cell.length_b   1.000
_cell.length_c   1.000
_cell.angle_alpha   90.00
_cell.angle_beta   90.00
_cell.angle_gamma   90.00
#
_symmetry.space_group_name_H-M   'P 1'
#
loop_
_entity.id
_entity.type
_entity.pdbx_description
1 polymer ?
#
loop_
_entity_poly.entity_id
_entity_poly.type
_entity_poly.pdbx_seq_one_letter_code
_entity_poly.pdbx_strand_id
1 'polypeptide(L)'
;MQTWYSCKVKYGRQEEDGGLKQVTEEYLVDAVSYTDAEARAHHLGRELPGDFAVASIRKTNFAEVIPAEAAEAWFKCKVIYHTVDGDRDKEVKITTYLLVCANHIKHAFETLESHFSGMLVAYEVPSIIQTNIVEVYPYDSEEIPSKLRPLSEVENADYQ
;
A
#
# COMPACT_ATOMS: atom_id res chain seq x y z
N MET A 1 14.24 -1.55 -7.10
CA MET A 1 13.70 -1.65 -5.73
C MET A 1 12.58 -0.65 -5.56
N GLN A 2 11.40 -1.12 -5.20
CA GLN A 2 10.26 -0.26 -5.02
C GLN A 2 10.34 0.52 -3.71
N THR A 3 10.00 1.80 -3.76
CA THR A 3 9.86 2.62 -2.57
C THR A 3 8.43 3.13 -2.48
N TRP A 4 7.77 2.82 -1.41
CA TRP A 4 6.37 3.16 -1.20
C TRP A 4 6.22 4.39 -0.32
N TYR A 5 5.42 5.34 -0.80
CA TYR A 5 5.12 6.57 -0.06
C TYR A 5 3.65 6.60 0.32
N SER A 6 3.38 6.98 1.56
CA SER A 6 2.03 7.23 2.04
C SER A 6 1.69 8.68 1.76
N CYS A 7 0.62 8.90 1.00
CA CYS A 7 0.15 10.23 0.63
C CYS A 7 -1.24 10.44 1.22
N LYS A 8 -1.39 11.46 2.05
CA LYS A 8 -2.70 11.84 2.60
C LYS A 8 -3.24 13.03 1.84
N VAL A 9 -4.46 12.91 1.34
CA VAL A 9 -5.13 13.93 0.55
C VAL A 9 -6.45 14.31 1.23
N LYS A 10 -6.67 15.60 1.40
CA LYS A 10 -7.90 16.16 1.99
C LYS A 10 -8.78 16.73 0.90
N TYR A 11 -10.07 16.43 0.97
CA TYR A 11 -11.05 17.00 0.05
C TYR A 11 -12.42 17.08 0.72
N GLY A 12 -13.34 17.85 0.11
CA GLY A 12 -14.71 17.95 0.60
C GLY A 12 -15.60 16.91 -0.09
N ARG A 13 -16.28 16.08 0.71
CA ARG A 13 -17.26 15.12 0.20
C ARG A 13 -18.67 15.65 0.48
N GLN A 14 -19.51 15.64 -0.54
CA GLN A 14 -20.90 16.06 -0.39
C GLN A 14 -21.71 15.00 0.35
N GLU A 15 -22.37 15.44 1.41
CA GLU A 15 -23.24 14.57 2.21
C GLU A 15 -24.67 14.58 1.64
N GLU A 16 -25.49 13.60 2.07
CA GLU A 16 -26.89 13.48 1.62
C GLU A 16 -27.73 14.70 1.98
N ASP A 17 -27.39 15.41 3.04
CA ASP A 17 -28.09 16.62 3.49
C ASP A 17 -27.67 17.88 2.72
N GLY A 18 -26.77 17.75 1.74
CA GLY A 18 -26.27 18.88 0.96
C GLY A 18 -25.06 19.58 1.56
N GLY A 19 -24.63 19.21 2.76
CA GLY A 19 -23.43 19.76 3.38
C GLY A 19 -22.15 19.13 2.84
N LEU A 20 -21.02 19.81 3.08
CA LEU A 20 -19.70 19.29 2.73
C LEU A 20 -18.99 18.80 4.00
N LYS A 21 -18.49 17.57 3.94
CA LYS A 21 -17.67 16.99 5.00
C LYS A 21 -16.24 16.89 4.53
N GLN A 22 -15.31 17.40 5.33
CA GLN A 22 -13.88 17.28 5.07
C GLN A 22 -13.46 15.84 5.31
N VAL A 23 -12.86 15.23 4.29
CA VAL A 23 -12.40 13.84 4.32
C VAL A 23 -10.91 13.81 4.03
N THR A 24 -10.20 12.95 4.76
CA THR A 24 -8.78 12.67 4.49
C THR A 24 -8.67 11.22 4.05
N GLU A 25 -8.10 10.99 2.88
CA GLU A 25 -7.83 9.65 2.38
C GLU A 25 -6.34 9.43 2.26
N GLU A 26 -5.90 8.21 2.58
CA GLU A 26 -4.51 7.81 2.48
C GLU A 26 -4.33 6.88 1.29
N TYR A 27 -3.38 7.23 0.42
CA TYR A 27 -2.99 6.43 -0.73
C TYR A 27 -1.55 5.99 -0.59
N LEU A 28 -1.25 4.78 -1.04
CA LEU A 28 0.13 4.32 -1.12
C LEU A 28 0.57 4.36 -2.58
N VAL A 29 1.66 5.08 -2.85
CA VAL A 29 2.19 5.20 -4.21
C VAL A 29 3.64 4.73 -4.26
N ASP A 30 3.98 4.02 -5.33
CA ASP A 30 5.36 3.67 -5.63
C ASP A 30 5.98 4.85 -6.39
N ALA A 31 7.08 5.38 -5.89
CA ALA A 31 7.72 6.54 -6.48
C ALA A 31 9.24 6.44 -6.32
N VAL A 32 9.97 7.12 -7.21
CA VAL A 32 11.44 7.09 -7.19
C VAL A 32 12.03 8.11 -6.22
N SER A 33 11.22 9.09 -5.79
CA SER A 33 11.64 10.16 -4.89
C SER A 33 10.42 10.79 -4.22
N TYR A 34 10.67 11.61 -3.20
CA TYR A 34 9.63 12.41 -2.56
C TYR A 34 8.92 13.32 -3.56
N THR A 35 9.69 13.99 -4.43
CA THR A 35 9.13 14.88 -5.44
C THR A 35 8.22 14.13 -6.41
N ASP A 36 8.64 12.94 -6.81
CA ASP A 36 7.82 12.08 -7.68
C ASP A 36 6.54 11.65 -6.97
N ALA A 37 6.62 11.29 -5.70
CA ALA A 37 5.45 10.93 -4.90
C ALA A 37 4.47 12.10 -4.78
N GLU A 38 4.98 13.31 -4.58
CA GLU A 38 4.17 14.52 -4.52
C GLU A 38 3.43 14.77 -5.84
N ALA A 39 4.12 14.64 -6.96
CA ALA A 39 3.51 14.81 -8.28
C ALA A 39 2.40 13.78 -8.51
N ARG A 40 2.64 12.53 -8.12
CA ARG A 40 1.65 11.47 -8.23
C ARG A 40 0.45 11.71 -7.32
N ALA A 41 0.67 12.20 -6.11
CA ALA A 41 -0.41 12.53 -5.18
C ALA A 41 -1.32 13.64 -5.73
N HIS A 42 -0.74 14.66 -6.36
CA HIS A 42 -1.50 15.72 -7.01
C HIS A 42 -2.30 15.19 -8.19
N HIS A 43 -1.72 14.28 -8.96
CA HIS A 43 -2.43 13.65 -10.08
C HIS A 43 -3.66 12.87 -9.56
N LEU A 44 -3.49 12.08 -8.50
CA LEU A 44 -4.59 11.34 -7.89
C LEU A 44 -5.67 12.26 -7.33
N GLY A 45 -5.27 13.39 -6.74
CA GLY A 45 -6.21 14.35 -6.17
C GLY A 45 -7.14 14.97 -7.22
N ARG A 46 -6.69 15.10 -8.47
CA ARG A 46 -7.50 15.66 -9.55
C ARG A 46 -8.72 14.81 -9.88
N GLU A 47 -8.70 13.52 -9.53
CA GLU A 47 -9.84 12.64 -9.74
C GLU A 47 -10.89 12.76 -8.63
N LEU A 48 -10.57 13.49 -7.56
CA LEU A 48 -11.51 13.71 -6.46
C LEU A 48 -12.47 14.85 -6.79
N PRO A 49 -13.72 14.80 -6.26
CA PRO A 49 -14.67 15.89 -6.50
C PRO A 49 -14.24 17.18 -5.79
N GLY A 50 -14.19 18.29 -6.55
CA GLY A 50 -13.90 19.59 -6.00
C GLY A 50 -12.44 19.83 -5.70
N ASP A 51 -12.20 20.77 -4.81
CA ASP A 51 -10.84 21.15 -4.41
C ASP A 51 -10.22 20.12 -3.47
N PHE A 52 -8.93 19.92 -3.62
CA PHE A 52 -8.19 19.00 -2.76
C PHE A 52 -6.87 19.63 -2.30
N ALA A 53 -6.31 19.08 -1.23
CA ALA A 53 -5.00 19.48 -0.73
C ALA A 53 -4.22 18.22 -0.33
N VAL A 54 -2.94 18.18 -0.71
CA VAL A 54 -2.04 17.11 -0.26
C VAL A 54 -1.58 17.47 1.14
N ALA A 55 -2.03 16.72 2.14
CA ALA A 55 -1.79 17.00 3.54
C ALA A 55 -0.43 16.52 4.03
N SER A 56 0.00 15.35 3.55
CA SER A 56 1.30 14.80 3.94
C SER A 56 1.79 13.76 2.93
N ILE A 57 3.11 13.63 2.87
CA ILE A 57 3.77 12.60 2.07
C ILE A 57 4.87 12.02 2.96
N ARG A 58 4.86 10.70 3.14
CA ARG A 58 5.84 10.01 3.98
C ARG A 58 6.37 8.77 3.28
N LYS A 59 7.68 8.59 3.35
CA LYS A 59 8.29 7.34 2.92
C LYS A 59 7.91 6.25 3.92
N THR A 60 7.48 5.09 3.42
CA THR A 60 7.15 3.95 4.26
C THR A 60 8.28 2.93 4.26
N ASN A 61 8.13 1.91 5.09
CA ASN A 61 9.09 0.82 5.19
C ASN A 61 8.53 -0.51 4.68
N PHE A 62 7.49 -0.48 3.83
CA PHE A 62 6.96 -1.70 3.26
C PHE A 62 7.96 -2.34 2.30
N ALA A 63 8.34 -3.58 2.58
CA ALA A 63 9.21 -4.34 1.69
C ALA A 63 8.45 -4.92 0.51
N GLU A 64 7.19 -5.32 0.74
CA GLU A 64 6.33 -5.89 -0.30
C GLU A 64 4.89 -5.45 -0.09
N VAL A 65 4.17 -5.39 -1.19
CA VAL A 65 2.71 -5.15 -1.20
C VAL A 65 2.07 -6.34 -1.92
N ILE A 66 1.15 -7.00 -1.23
CA ILE A 66 0.45 -8.19 -1.76
C ILE A 66 -0.98 -7.80 -2.08
N PRO A 67 -1.34 -7.69 -3.37
CA PRO A 67 -2.69 -7.31 -3.78
C PRO A 67 -3.67 -8.48 -3.72
N ALA A 68 -4.96 -8.16 -3.73
CA ALA A 68 -6.03 -9.14 -3.88
C ALA A 68 -7.21 -8.49 -4.58
N GLU A 69 -7.77 -9.16 -5.59
CA GLU A 69 -8.87 -8.60 -6.37
C GLU A 69 -10.19 -8.54 -5.61
N ALA A 70 -10.43 -9.52 -4.74
CA ALA A 70 -11.70 -9.68 -4.05
C ALA A 70 -11.72 -9.08 -2.65
N ALA A 71 -10.74 -8.22 -2.32
CA ALA A 71 -10.63 -7.64 -0.98
C ALA A 71 -10.39 -6.14 -1.09
N GLU A 72 -10.78 -5.39 -0.05
CA GLU A 72 -10.73 -3.93 -0.08
C GLU A 72 -9.91 -3.31 1.05
N ALA A 73 -9.65 -4.04 2.12
CA ALA A 73 -8.89 -3.52 3.24
C ALA A 73 -7.41 -3.84 3.09
N TRP A 74 -6.57 -2.97 3.65
CA TRP A 74 -5.13 -3.12 3.61
C TRP A 74 -4.59 -3.29 5.03
N PHE A 75 -3.81 -4.33 5.24
CA PHE A 75 -3.27 -4.68 6.55
C PHE A 75 -1.76 -4.57 6.56
N LYS A 76 -1.23 -3.87 7.55
CA LYS A 76 0.22 -3.79 7.79
C LYS A 76 0.63 -4.99 8.64
N CYS A 77 1.47 -5.84 8.07
CA CYS A 77 1.90 -7.08 8.71
C CYS A 77 3.38 -6.97 9.07
N LYS A 78 3.69 -7.14 10.35
CA LYS A 78 5.06 -7.22 10.81
C LYS A 78 5.51 -8.68 10.75
N VAL A 79 6.59 -8.93 10.05
CA VAL A 79 7.14 -10.29 9.90
C VAL A 79 8.59 -10.28 10.37
N ILE A 80 8.93 -11.25 11.21
CA ILE A 80 10.28 -11.41 11.71
C ILE A 80 10.83 -12.74 11.19
N TYR A 81 11.92 -12.65 10.44
CA TYR A 81 12.63 -13.83 9.96
C TYR A 81 13.76 -14.19 10.91
N HIS A 82 13.95 -15.49 11.09
CA HIS A 82 15.05 -16.03 11.89
C HIS A 82 16.06 -16.67 10.95
N THR A 83 17.23 -16.06 10.84
CA THR A 83 18.30 -16.60 10.01
C THR A 83 19.53 -16.86 10.86
N VAL A 84 20.46 -17.65 10.33
CA VAL A 84 21.74 -17.91 11.00
C VAL A 84 22.81 -17.17 10.20
N ASP A 85 23.60 -16.35 10.93
CA ASP A 85 24.78 -15.72 10.33
C ASP A 85 25.86 -16.80 10.22
N GLY A 86 26.18 -17.21 9.00
CA GLY A 86 27.10 -18.31 8.71
C GLY A 86 28.53 -18.09 9.24
N ASP A 87 28.95 -16.83 9.39
CA ASP A 87 30.29 -16.50 9.85
C ASP A 87 30.41 -16.50 11.38
N ARG A 88 29.31 -16.27 12.09
CA ARG A 88 29.30 -16.12 13.57
C ARG A 88 28.49 -17.17 14.27
N ASP A 89 27.82 -18.04 13.55
CA ASP A 89 26.95 -19.10 14.09
C ASP A 89 25.91 -18.56 15.06
N LYS A 90 25.46 -17.30 14.83
CA LYS A 90 24.45 -16.63 15.65
C LYS A 90 23.13 -16.53 14.91
N GLU A 91 22.05 -16.71 15.66
CA GLU A 91 20.72 -16.45 15.18
C GLU A 91 20.52 -14.95 15.03
N VAL A 92 20.06 -14.52 13.84
CA VAL A 92 19.78 -13.12 13.54
C VAL A 92 18.30 -12.98 13.25
N LYS A 93 17.68 -11.97 13.85
CA LYS A 93 16.28 -11.61 13.60
C LYS A 93 16.22 -10.42 12.64
N ILE A 94 15.49 -10.59 11.55
CA ILE A 94 15.28 -9.52 10.57
C ILE A 94 13.80 -9.17 10.59
N THR A 95 13.50 -7.91 10.93
CA THR A 95 12.13 -7.40 10.93
C THR A 95 11.81 -6.78 9.58
N THR A 96 10.68 -7.16 9.00
CA THR A 96 10.20 -6.59 7.76
C THR A 96 8.70 -6.30 7.86
N TYR A 97 8.20 -5.41 7.00
CA TYR A 97 6.79 -5.04 6.96
C TYR A 97 6.25 -5.29 5.58
N LEU A 98 5.09 -5.95 5.53
CA LEU A 98 4.35 -6.20 4.29
C LEU A 98 2.98 -5.54 4.38
N LEU A 99 2.48 -5.06 3.27
CA LEU A 99 1.11 -4.58 3.17
C LEU A 99 0.29 -5.61 2.38
N VAL A 100 -0.76 -6.11 3.01
CA VAL A 100 -1.57 -7.21 2.45
C VAL A 100 -3.01 -6.76 2.29
N CYS A 101 -3.56 -6.95 1.12
CA CYS A 101 -4.97 -6.71 0.86
C CYS A 101 -5.78 -7.93 1.29
N ALA A 102 -6.76 -7.74 2.16
CA ALA A 102 -7.56 -8.83 2.69
C ALA A 102 -8.90 -8.30 3.19
N ASN A 103 -9.83 -9.20 3.48
CA ASN A 103 -11.15 -8.85 4.01
C ASN A 103 -11.16 -8.65 5.53
N HIS A 104 -10.28 -9.36 6.23
CA HIS A 104 -10.16 -9.29 7.69
C HIS A 104 -8.80 -9.84 8.12
N ILE A 105 -8.51 -9.75 9.40
CA ILE A 105 -7.18 -10.13 9.94
C ILE A 105 -6.85 -11.60 9.65
N LYS A 106 -7.79 -12.49 9.83
CA LYS A 106 -7.56 -13.92 9.57
C LYS A 106 -7.20 -14.16 8.11
N HIS A 107 -7.92 -13.53 7.19
CA HIS A 107 -7.64 -13.63 5.76
C HIS A 107 -6.23 -13.09 5.44
N ALA A 108 -5.84 -11.97 6.07
CA ALA A 108 -4.50 -11.42 5.89
C ALA A 108 -3.43 -12.41 6.34
N PHE A 109 -3.64 -13.07 7.49
CA PHE A 109 -2.71 -14.06 7.99
C PHE A 109 -2.61 -15.27 7.06
N GLU A 110 -3.73 -15.76 6.57
CA GLU A 110 -3.77 -16.87 5.62
C GLU A 110 -3.04 -16.53 4.31
N THR A 111 -3.18 -15.28 3.86
CA THR A 111 -2.47 -14.80 2.68
C THR A 111 -0.95 -14.80 2.91
N LEU A 112 -0.51 -14.39 4.10
CA LEU A 112 0.91 -14.43 4.45
C LEU A 112 1.42 -15.88 4.48
N GLU A 113 0.66 -16.78 5.06
CA GLU A 113 1.04 -18.20 5.11
C GLU A 113 1.23 -18.77 3.71
N SER A 114 0.32 -18.44 2.80
CA SER A 114 0.42 -18.86 1.40
C SER A 114 1.63 -18.24 0.70
N HIS A 115 1.88 -16.96 0.96
CA HIS A 115 3.00 -16.22 0.38
C HIS A 115 4.34 -16.82 0.81
N PHE A 116 4.44 -17.25 2.05
CA PHE A 116 5.66 -17.83 2.60
C PHE A 116 5.71 -19.35 2.49
N SER A 117 4.72 -19.95 1.85
CA SER A 117 4.70 -21.39 1.61
C SER A 117 5.95 -21.83 0.84
N GLY A 118 6.64 -22.83 1.33
CA GLY A 118 7.89 -23.31 0.74
C GLY A 118 9.15 -22.60 1.18
N MET A 119 9.05 -21.57 2.01
CA MET A 119 10.23 -20.93 2.60
C MET A 119 10.90 -21.85 3.59
N LEU A 120 12.23 -21.93 3.50
CA LEU A 120 13.03 -22.74 4.43
C LEU A 120 13.42 -21.98 5.69
N VAL A 121 13.21 -20.67 5.70
CA VAL A 121 13.56 -19.81 6.83
C VAL A 121 12.38 -19.73 7.78
N ALA A 122 12.63 -19.89 9.08
CA ALA A 122 11.61 -19.73 10.10
C ALA A 122 11.18 -18.26 10.17
N TYR A 123 9.89 -18.03 10.37
CA TYR A 123 9.34 -16.68 10.49
C TYR A 123 8.23 -16.65 11.53
N GLU A 124 7.95 -15.45 12.04
CA GLU A 124 6.81 -15.22 12.90
C GLU A 124 6.12 -13.92 12.48
N VAL A 125 4.82 -13.82 12.78
CA VAL A 125 4.01 -12.63 12.47
C VAL A 125 3.48 -12.06 13.79
N PRO A 126 4.25 -11.18 14.45
CA PRO A 126 3.83 -10.65 15.75
C PRO A 126 2.68 -9.66 15.69
N SER A 127 2.40 -9.04 14.54
CA SER A 127 1.26 -8.12 14.45
C SER A 127 0.70 -8.03 13.05
N ILE A 128 -0.61 -7.85 12.98
CA ILE A 128 -1.36 -7.52 11.77
C ILE A 128 -2.31 -6.40 12.14
N ILE A 129 -2.16 -5.22 11.51
CA ILE A 129 -2.94 -4.03 11.85
C ILE A 129 -3.63 -3.52 10.59
N GLN A 130 -4.93 -3.30 10.69
CA GLN A 130 -5.68 -2.70 9.61
C GLN A 130 -5.27 -1.24 9.46
N THR A 131 -4.94 -0.83 8.25
CA THR A 131 -4.56 0.54 7.92
C THR A 131 -5.76 1.33 7.42
N ASN A 132 -5.57 2.63 7.25
CA ASN A 132 -6.56 3.51 6.61
C ASN A 132 -6.27 3.71 5.13
N ILE A 133 -5.35 2.96 4.55
CA ILE A 133 -5.01 3.06 3.14
C ILE A 133 -6.22 2.66 2.29
N VAL A 134 -6.64 3.57 1.40
CA VAL A 134 -7.80 3.38 0.54
C VAL A 134 -7.40 2.63 -0.73
N GLU A 135 -6.30 3.04 -1.35
CA GLU A 135 -5.81 2.45 -2.60
C GLU A 135 -4.30 2.45 -2.66
N VAL A 136 -3.78 1.53 -3.46
CA VAL A 136 -2.35 1.38 -3.70
C VAL A 136 -2.11 1.54 -5.20
N TYR A 137 -1.16 2.40 -5.57
CA TYR A 137 -0.84 2.72 -6.96
C TYR A 137 0.63 2.37 -7.24
N PRO A 138 0.91 1.20 -7.84
CA PRO A 138 2.27 0.85 -8.23
C PRO A 138 2.75 1.72 -9.39
N TYR A 139 4.04 1.81 -9.55
CA TYR A 139 4.65 2.76 -10.47
C TYR A 139 4.30 2.45 -11.94
N ASP A 140 4.58 1.28 -12.41
CA ASP A 140 4.38 0.97 -13.83
C ASP A 140 4.33 -0.54 -14.03
N SER A 141 3.15 -1.07 -14.31
CA SER A 141 3.00 -2.47 -14.66
C SER A 141 1.63 -2.72 -15.28
N GLU A 142 1.65 -3.22 -16.50
CA GLU A 142 0.43 -3.59 -17.23
C GLU A 142 -0.21 -4.86 -16.67
N GLU A 143 0.54 -5.62 -15.86
CA GLU A 143 0.08 -6.89 -15.31
C GLU A 143 -0.67 -6.75 -13.98
N ILE A 144 -0.78 -5.55 -13.46
CA ILE A 144 -1.39 -5.33 -12.15
C ILE A 144 -2.91 -5.26 -12.30
N PRO A 145 -3.67 -5.86 -11.35
CA PRO A 145 -5.13 -5.77 -11.37
C PRO A 145 -5.63 -4.34 -11.48
N SER A 146 -6.76 -4.12 -12.12
CA SER A 146 -7.32 -2.78 -12.36
C SER A 146 -7.42 -1.94 -11.10
N LYS A 147 -7.68 -2.57 -9.95
CA LYS A 147 -7.72 -1.91 -8.65
C LYS A 147 -6.40 -1.23 -8.28
N LEU A 148 -5.28 -1.72 -8.78
CA LEU A 148 -3.94 -1.21 -8.46
C LEU A 148 -3.30 -0.45 -9.61
N ARG A 149 -4.00 -0.23 -10.71
CA ARG A 149 -3.44 0.51 -11.85
C ARG A 149 -3.30 1.99 -11.50
N PRO A 150 -2.15 2.61 -11.83
CA PRO A 150 -2.03 4.06 -11.73
C PRO A 150 -3.05 4.76 -12.62
N LEU A 151 -3.55 5.91 -12.18
CA LEU A 151 -4.50 6.70 -12.97
C LEU A 151 -3.93 7.10 -14.33
N SER A 152 -2.62 7.33 -14.42
CA SER A 152 -1.96 7.66 -15.67
C SER A 152 -2.13 6.59 -16.74
N GLU A 153 -2.16 5.31 -16.37
CA GLU A 153 -2.39 4.22 -17.31
C GLU A 153 -3.84 4.17 -17.79
N VAL A 154 -4.77 4.44 -16.89
CA VAL A 154 -6.19 4.46 -17.22
C VAL A 154 -6.49 5.60 -18.20
N GLU A 155 -5.93 6.78 -17.96
CA GLU A 155 -6.09 7.93 -18.83
C GLU A 155 -5.53 7.66 -20.24
N ASN A 156 -4.36 7.04 -20.32
CA ASN A 156 -3.75 6.70 -21.60
C ASN A 156 -4.58 5.69 -22.40
N ALA A 157 -5.25 4.78 -21.73
CA ALA A 157 -6.11 3.81 -22.37
C ALA A 157 -7.33 4.45 -23.00
N ASP A 158 -7.84 5.53 -22.42
CA ASP A 158 -9.03 6.25 -22.92
C ASP A 158 -8.73 7.05 -24.20
N TYR A 159 -7.48 7.33 -24.51
CA TYR A 159 -7.07 8.11 -25.68
C TYR A 159 -6.68 7.25 -26.89
N GLN A 160 -6.75 5.94 -26.76
CA GLN A 160 -6.47 5.00 -27.84
C GLN A 160 -7.74 4.38 -28.41
#